data_6ef8f4c083ffd850841474375d0f99b7
#
_entry.id   6ef8f4c083ffd850841474375d0f99b7
#
_cell.length_a   1.000
_cell.length_b   1.000
_cell.length_c   1.000
_cell.angle_alpha   90.00
_cell.angle_beta   90.00
_cell.angle_gamma   90.00
#
_symmetry.space_group_name_H-M   'P 1'
#
loop_
_entity.id
_entity.type
_entity.pdbx_description
1 polymer ?
#
loop_
_entity_poly.entity_id
_entity_poly.type
_entity_poly.pdbx_seq_one_letter_code
_entity_poly.pdbx_strand_id
1 'polypeptide(L)'
;VTDVRSAMAFVFDGRATAFGRPLSMASFLVNVGDWPNSPAAFRRVSVGLHLINGLLLCWIALEVGRRFAWPRGRALLFAVTLSGLWMLNPIQVSGIMMPVQRMTMLSGLFVLLGVLLYLQGRRRVEQGQLRAGMVWMTLALVIGGGLGVLAKENAVLLPLLLLVLELVLPKVQL
;
A
#
# COMPACT_ATOMS: atom_id res chain seq x y z
N VAL A 1 25.58 7.59 8.16
CA VAL A 1 24.67 8.70 8.49
C VAL A 1 24.83 8.95 9.97
N THR A 2 25.66 9.93 10.34
CA THR A 2 26.02 10.22 11.74
C THR A 2 25.34 11.47 12.29
N ASP A 3 24.66 12.24 11.44
CA ASP A 3 24.04 13.53 11.81
C ASP A 3 22.74 13.74 11.02
N VAL A 4 21.82 14.56 11.57
CA VAL A 4 20.53 14.91 10.96
C VAL A 4 20.73 15.49 9.56
N ARG A 5 21.77 16.30 9.36
CA ARG A 5 22.08 16.92 8.07
C ARG A 5 22.45 15.86 7.01
N SER A 6 23.25 14.86 7.38
CA SER A 6 23.60 13.76 6.48
C SER A 6 22.41 12.83 6.21
N ALA A 7 21.50 12.69 7.17
CA ALA A 7 20.24 11.95 6.97
C ALA A 7 19.31 12.69 5.96
N MET A 8 19.16 13.99 6.10
CA MET A 8 18.38 14.81 5.17
C MET A 8 18.99 14.78 3.76
N ALA A 9 20.30 14.95 3.64
CA ALA A 9 20.98 14.81 2.35
C ALA A 9 20.75 13.43 1.72
N PHE A 10 20.85 12.34 2.50
CA PHE A 10 20.56 11.00 2.01
C PHE A 10 19.12 10.84 1.48
N VAL A 11 18.13 11.44 2.17
CA VAL A 11 16.71 11.34 1.80
C VAL A 11 16.39 12.17 0.55
N PHE A 12 16.93 13.39 0.44
CA PHE A 12 16.52 14.35 -0.59
C PHE A 12 17.51 14.45 -1.77
N ASP A 13 18.81 14.25 -1.52
CA ASP A 13 19.85 14.32 -2.57
C ASP A 13 20.14 12.93 -3.19
N GLY A 14 19.52 11.87 -2.66
CA GLY A 14 19.64 10.51 -3.19
C GLY A 14 19.09 10.42 -4.60
N ARG A 15 19.99 10.37 -5.61
CA ARG A 15 19.67 10.30 -7.04
C ARG A 15 19.16 8.90 -7.46
N ALA A 16 18.22 8.33 -6.71
CA ALA A 16 17.64 7.03 -7.07
C ALA A 16 16.82 7.10 -8.38
N THR A 17 16.22 8.25 -8.67
CA THR A 17 15.49 8.60 -9.92
C THR A 17 15.32 10.11 -10.02
N ALA A 18 14.74 10.58 -11.15
CA ALA A 18 14.41 12.00 -11.34
C ALA A 18 13.51 12.58 -10.23
N PHE A 19 12.71 11.76 -9.55
CA PHE A 19 11.82 12.15 -8.44
C PHE A 19 12.39 11.87 -7.03
N GLY A 20 13.62 11.33 -6.92
CA GLY A 20 14.36 11.14 -5.66
C GLY A 20 13.84 10.04 -4.72
N ARG A 21 12.56 9.66 -4.74
CA ARG A 21 11.88 8.67 -3.85
C ARG A 21 12.14 8.90 -2.35
N PRO A 22 11.89 10.11 -1.82
CA PRO A 22 12.32 10.49 -0.46
C PRO A 22 11.73 9.58 0.63
N LEU A 23 10.49 9.11 0.46
CA LEU A 23 9.85 8.25 1.46
C LEU A 23 10.51 6.87 1.55
N SER A 24 10.91 6.31 0.41
CA SER A 24 11.67 5.05 0.38
C SER A 24 13.06 5.23 0.96
N MET A 25 13.76 6.31 0.63
CA MET A 25 15.07 6.62 1.20
C MET A 25 14.98 6.79 2.72
N ALA A 26 13.96 7.50 3.21
CA ALA A 26 13.70 7.63 4.65
C ALA A 26 13.46 6.27 5.32
N SER A 27 12.78 5.32 4.65
CA SER A 27 12.56 3.99 5.20
C SER A 27 13.84 3.20 5.42
N PHE A 28 14.91 3.46 4.66
CA PHE A 28 16.21 2.82 4.86
C PHE A 28 16.94 3.34 6.07
N LEU A 29 16.65 4.55 6.56
CA LEU A 29 17.27 5.09 7.79
C LEU A 29 16.95 4.25 9.02
N VAL A 30 15.84 3.50 9.02
CA VAL A 30 15.47 2.57 10.09
C VAL A 30 16.55 1.49 10.29
N ASN A 31 17.30 1.15 9.25
CA ASN A 31 18.33 0.11 9.27
C ASN A 31 19.74 0.64 9.03
N VAL A 32 19.97 1.93 9.14
CA VAL A 32 21.28 2.53 8.81
C VAL A 32 22.40 2.00 9.70
N GLY A 33 22.09 1.71 10.98
CA GLY A 33 23.06 1.13 11.92
C GLY A 33 23.36 -0.36 11.67
N ASP A 34 22.52 -1.04 10.91
CA ASP A 34 22.67 -2.46 10.59
C ASP A 34 23.56 -2.71 9.35
N TRP A 35 23.78 -1.67 8.55
CA TRP A 35 24.57 -1.76 7.31
C TRP A 35 26.08 -1.63 7.57
N PRO A 36 26.92 -2.48 6.94
CA PRO A 36 26.63 -3.61 6.05
C PRO A 36 26.47 -4.95 6.78
N ASN A 37 26.55 -4.98 8.10
CA ASN A 37 26.83 -6.18 8.92
C ASN A 37 25.60 -7.07 9.15
N SER A 38 24.38 -6.56 9.00
CA SER A 38 23.16 -7.31 9.30
C SER A 38 22.11 -7.27 8.16
N PRO A 39 22.29 -8.03 7.07
CA PRO A 39 21.28 -8.14 6.01
C PRO A 39 19.94 -8.66 6.52
N ALA A 40 19.91 -9.41 7.61
CA ALA A 40 18.70 -9.94 8.23
C ALA A 40 17.77 -8.83 8.75
N ALA A 41 18.32 -7.71 9.23
CA ALA A 41 17.54 -6.58 9.71
C ALA A 41 16.72 -5.94 8.57
N PHE A 42 17.30 -5.81 7.38
CA PHE A 42 16.59 -5.31 6.19
C PHE A 42 15.46 -6.24 5.77
N ARG A 43 15.68 -7.56 5.80
CA ARG A 43 14.66 -8.56 5.46
C ARG A 43 13.49 -8.53 6.44
N ARG A 44 13.74 -8.37 7.75
CA ARG A 44 12.66 -8.28 8.75
C ARG A 44 11.68 -7.16 8.45
N VAL A 45 12.17 -5.97 8.07
CA VAL A 45 11.31 -4.85 7.68
C VAL A 45 10.53 -5.18 6.39
N SER A 46 11.18 -5.79 5.40
CA SER A 46 10.52 -6.20 4.15
C SER A 46 9.45 -7.26 4.40
N VAL A 47 9.70 -8.25 5.26
CA VAL A 47 8.70 -9.24 5.69
C VAL A 47 7.53 -8.56 6.39
N GLY A 48 7.79 -7.63 7.30
CA GLY A 48 6.74 -6.86 7.98
C GLY A 48 5.84 -6.11 6.99
N LEU A 49 6.43 -5.40 6.03
CA LEU A 49 5.69 -4.71 4.96
C LEU A 49 4.87 -5.70 4.10
N HIS A 50 5.44 -6.86 3.78
CA HIS A 50 4.74 -7.89 3.01
C HIS A 50 3.51 -8.43 3.75
N LEU A 51 3.64 -8.71 5.05
CA LEU A 51 2.54 -9.16 5.89
C LEU A 51 1.43 -8.09 5.98
N ILE A 52 1.81 -6.82 6.19
CA ILE A 52 0.84 -5.72 6.25
C ILE A 52 0.11 -5.57 4.90
N ASN A 53 0.82 -5.65 3.78
CA ASN A 53 0.22 -5.61 2.45
C ASN A 53 -0.77 -6.77 2.23
N GLY A 54 -0.43 -7.97 2.68
CA GLY A 54 -1.31 -9.14 2.64
C GLY A 54 -2.58 -8.95 3.47
N LEU A 55 -2.46 -8.36 4.67
CA LEU A 55 -3.62 -8.05 5.52
C LEU A 55 -4.52 -6.97 4.90
N LEU A 56 -3.93 -5.92 4.30
CA LEU A 56 -4.70 -4.90 3.57
C LEU A 56 -5.43 -5.50 2.37
N LEU A 57 -4.77 -6.37 1.61
CA LEU A 57 -5.38 -7.07 0.49
C LEU A 57 -6.55 -7.95 0.94
N CYS A 58 -6.37 -8.68 2.05
CA CYS A 58 -7.44 -9.48 2.67
C CYS A 58 -8.64 -8.59 3.06
N TRP A 59 -8.39 -7.44 3.67
CA TRP A 59 -9.44 -6.50 4.05
C TRP A 59 -10.16 -5.92 2.83
N ILE A 60 -9.44 -5.52 1.79
CA ILE A 60 -10.03 -5.06 0.53
C ILE A 60 -10.91 -6.16 -0.08
N ALA A 61 -10.44 -7.40 -0.12
CA ALA A 61 -11.20 -8.52 -0.65
C ALA A 61 -12.50 -8.78 0.15
N LEU A 62 -12.47 -8.61 1.48
CA LEU A 62 -13.68 -8.67 2.31
C LEU A 62 -14.67 -7.55 1.96
N GLU A 63 -14.19 -6.31 1.78
CA GLU A 63 -15.05 -5.19 1.38
C GLU A 63 -15.67 -5.42 -0.01
N VAL A 64 -14.91 -5.98 -0.95
CA VAL A 64 -15.41 -6.38 -2.26
C VAL A 64 -16.49 -7.46 -2.13
N GLY A 65 -16.26 -8.51 -1.36
CA GLY A 65 -17.25 -9.57 -1.12
C GLY A 65 -18.56 -9.04 -0.52
N ARG A 66 -18.48 -8.06 0.38
CA ARG A 66 -19.65 -7.37 0.93
C ARG A 66 -20.46 -6.61 -0.13
N ARG A 67 -19.78 -5.97 -1.09
CA ARG A 67 -20.44 -5.24 -2.18
C ARG A 67 -21.21 -6.14 -3.13
N PHE A 68 -20.74 -7.38 -3.29
CA PHE A 68 -21.44 -8.42 -4.04
C PHE A 68 -22.49 -9.18 -3.20
N ALA A 69 -22.80 -8.72 -1.99
CA ALA A 69 -23.73 -9.35 -1.05
C ALA A 69 -23.44 -10.83 -0.81
N TRP A 70 -22.16 -11.24 -0.84
CA TRP A 70 -21.79 -12.63 -0.57
C TRP A 70 -22.05 -13.00 0.89
N PRO A 71 -22.47 -14.24 1.18
CA PRO A 71 -22.51 -14.76 2.53
C PRO A 71 -21.14 -14.61 3.20
N ARG A 72 -21.14 -14.30 4.51
CA ARG A 72 -19.91 -14.00 5.26
C ARG A 72 -18.83 -15.08 5.10
N GLY A 73 -19.21 -16.35 5.13
CA GLY A 73 -18.27 -17.47 4.96
C GLY A 73 -17.61 -17.47 3.58
N ARG A 74 -18.38 -17.19 2.51
CA ARG A 74 -17.86 -17.11 1.14
C ARG A 74 -16.91 -15.91 0.98
N ALA A 75 -17.30 -14.74 1.51
CA ALA A 75 -16.45 -13.54 1.46
C ALA A 75 -15.12 -13.77 2.20
N LEU A 76 -15.16 -14.41 3.39
CA LEU A 76 -13.98 -14.73 4.16
C LEU A 76 -13.08 -15.74 3.44
N LEU A 77 -13.65 -16.82 2.91
CA LEU A 77 -12.89 -17.82 2.14
C LEU A 77 -12.20 -17.18 0.94
N PHE A 78 -12.91 -16.36 0.17
CA PHE A 78 -12.34 -15.62 -0.96
C PHE A 78 -11.18 -14.72 -0.52
N ALA A 79 -11.38 -13.92 0.53
CA ALA A 79 -10.38 -12.97 1.01
C ALA A 79 -9.10 -13.67 1.50
N VAL A 80 -9.24 -14.74 2.28
CA VAL A 80 -8.10 -15.52 2.80
C VAL A 80 -7.38 -16.24 1.66
N THR A 81 -8.12 -16.85 0.73
CA THR A 81 -7.51 -17.55 -0.42
C THR A 81 -6.78 -16.57 -1.33
N LEU A 82 -7.40 -15.44 -1.68
CA LEU A 82 -6.78 -14.42 -2.55
C LEU A 82 -5.50 -13.86 -1.91
N SER A 83 -5.57 -13.42 -0.65
CA SER A 83 -4.41 -12.86 0.04
C SER A 83 -3.34 -13.91 0.30
N GLY A 84 -3.71 -15.15 0.65
CA GLY A 84 -2.78 -16.25 0.83
C GLY A 84 -2.04 -16.61 -0.45
N LEU A 85 -2.74 -16.77 -1.57
CA LEU A 85 -2.13 -17.03 -2.88
C LEU A 85 -1.20 -15.89 -3.29
N TRP A 86 -1.59 -14.63 -3.04
CA TRP A 86 -0.73 -13.48 -3.32
C TRP A 86 0.52 -13.48 -2.43
N MET A 87 0.38 -13.72 -1.13
CA MET A 87 1.49 -13.71 -0.17
C MET A 87 2.46 -14.87 -0.41
N LEU A 88 1.96 -16.05 -0.75
CA LEU A 88 2.77 -17.25 -0.97
C LEU A 88 3.31 -17.36 -2.41
N ASN A 89 2.98 -16.40 -3.29
CA ASN A 89 3.47 -16.41 -4.66
C ASN A 89 4.99 -16.30 -4.69
N PRO A 90 5.72 -17.22 -5.37
CA PRO A 90 7.18 -17.20 -5.45
C PRO A 90 7.79 -15.89 -5.96
N ILE A 91 7.06 -15.12 -6.77
CA ILE A 91 7.52 -13.80 -7.26
C ILE A 91 7.74 -12.80 -6.12
N GLN A 92 7.05 -12.97 -4.99
CA GLN A 92 7.20 -12.10 -3.82
C GLN A 92 8.54 -12.31 -3.10
N VAL A 93 9.17 -13.47 -3.28
CA VAL A 93 10.48 -13.79 -2.66
C VAL A 93 11.53 -12.76 -3.07
N SER A 94 11.58 -12.38 -4.34
CA SER A 94 12.51 -11.36 -4.82
C SER A 94 12.28 -10.00 -4.14
N GLY A 95 11.01 -9.63 -3.92
CA GLY A 95 10.62 -8.43 -3.21
C GLY A 95 11.10 -8.39 -1.76
N ILE A 96 11.06 -9.53 -1.07
CA ILE A 96 11.47 -9.66 0.33
C ILE A 96 13.00 -9.72 0.45
N MET A 97 13.66 -10.45 -0.45
CA MET A 97 15.10 -10.72 -0.35
C MET A 97 15.96 -9.53 -0.78
N MET A 98 15.48 -8.71 -1.72
CA MET A 98 16.24 -7.57 -2.25
C MET A 98 15.87 -6.28 -1.50
N PRO A 99 16.79 -5.63 -0.77
CA PRO A 99 16.53 -4.38 -0.05
C PRO A 99 15.92 -3.29 -0.92
N VAL A 100 16.37 -3.15 -2.17
CA VAL A 100 15.86 -2.15 -3.12
C VAL A 100 14.38 -2.31 -3.43
N GLN A 101 13.84 -3.53 -3.36
CA GLN A 101 12.42 -3.80 -3.58
C GLN A 101 11.53 -3.32 -2.43
N ARG A 102 12.09 -2.91 -1.29
CA ARG A 102 11.34 -2.24 -0.22
C ARG A 102 10.56 -1.03 -0.75
N MET A 103 11.11 -0.29 -1.71
CA MET A 103 10.44 0.82 -2.37
C MET A 103 9.11 0.39 -3.01
N THR A 104 9.10 -0.75 -3.68
CA THR A 104 7.90 -1.31 -4.32
C THR A 104 6.87 -1.77 -3.29
N MET A 105 7.31 -2.42 -2.21
CA MET A 105 6.42 -2.86 -1.13
C MET A 105 5.79 -1.67 -0.39
N LEU A 106 6.59 -0.62 -0.16
CA LEU A 106 6.12 0.60 0.50
C LEU A 106 5.12 1.36 -0.38
N SER A 107 5.39 1.47 -1.68
CA SER A 107 4.45 2.04 -2.63
C SER A 107 3.15 1.22 -2.68
N GLY A 108 3.25 -0.12 -2.72
CA GLY A 108 2.11 -1.03 -2.66
C GLY A 108 1.27 -0.85 -1.39
N LEU A 109 1.92 -0.65 -0.23
CA LEU A 109 1.25 -0.34 1.04
C LEU A 109 0.33 0.87 0.90
N PHE A 110 0.85 1.99 0.38
CA PHE A 110 0.07 3.21 0.22
C PHE A 110 -1.03 3.07 -0.83
N VAL A 111 -0.78 2.36 -1.93
CA VAL A 111 -1.80 2.08 -2.94
C VAL A 111 -2.94 1.24 -2.34
N LEU A 112 -2.65 0.16 -1.63
CA LEU A 112 -3.66 -0.68 -0.97
C LEU A 112 -4.43 0.10 0.10
N LEU A 113 -3.73 0.92 0.89
CA LEU A 113 -4.35 1.81 1.86
C LEU A 113 -5.28 2.83 1.16
N GLY A 114 -4.83 3.42 0.05
CA GLY A 114 -5.64 4.32 -0.78
C GLY A 114 -6.91 3.64 -1.30
N VAL A 115 -6.82 2.42 -1.82
CA VAL A 115 -7.98 1.64 -2.26
C VAL A 115 -8.94 1.41 -1.09
N LEU A 116 -8.44 1.02 0.07
CA LEU A 116 -9.27 0.77 1.26
C LEU A 116 -9.99 2.04 1.73
N LEU A 117 -9.26 3.17 1.82
CA LEU A 117 -9.84 4.47 2.18
C LEU A 117 -10.92 4.90 1.19
N TYR A 118 -10.68 4.68 -0.12
CA TYR A 118 -11.66 4.97 -1.16
C TYR A 118 -12.94 4.14 -0.99
N LEU A 119 -12.83 2.82 -0.78
CA LEU A 119 -13.98 1.95 -0.55
C LEU A 119 -14.77 2.35 0.69
N GLN A 120 -14.09 2.77 1.77
CA GLN A 120 -14.72 3.31 2.97
C GLN A 120 -15.44 4.64 2.71
N GLY A 121 -14.82 5.52 1.91
CA GLY A 121 -15.42 6.79 1.48
C GLY A 121 -16.69 6.57 0.67
N ARG A 122 -16.60 5.68 -0.34
CA ARG A 122 -17.73 5.30 -1.18
C ARG A 122 -18.93 4.78 -0.37
N ARG A 123 -18.65 3.91 0.61
CA ARG A 123 -19.66 3.40 1.52
C ARG A 123 -20.38 4.52 2.28
N ARG A 124 -19.64 5.54 2.75
CA ARG A 124 -20.25 6.70 3.44
C ARG A 124 -21.13 7.53 2.52
N VAL A 125 -20.70 7.73 1.27
CA VAL A 125 -21.53 8.41 0.26
C VAL A 125 -22.85 7.65 0.04
N GLU A 126 -22.79 6.33 -0.10
CA GLU A 126 -23.98 5.47 -0.27
C GLU A 126 -24.91 5.53 0.95
N GLN A 127 -24.39 5.75 2.15
CA GLN A 127 -25.16 5.97 3.39
C GLN A 127 -25.69 7.41 3.56
N GLY A 128 -25.60 8.26 2.53
CA GLY A 128 -26.04 9.65 2.59
C GLY A 128 -25.06 10.61 3.27
N GLN A 129 -23.90 10.14 3.75
CA GLN A 129 -22.87 10.94 4.40
C GLN A 129 -21.89 11.54 3.38
N LEU A 130 -22.39 12.38 2.47
CA LEU A 130 -21.64 12.88 1.32
C LEU A 130 -20.33 13.56 1.72
N ARG A 131 -20.37 14.50 2.70
CA ARG A 131 -19.18 15.24 3.13
C ARG A 131 -18.10 14.30 3.70
N ALA A 132 -18.48 13.42 4.61
CA ALA A 132 -17.55 12.45 5.19
C ALA A 132 -16.98 11.52 4.11
N GLY A 133 -17.81 11.03 3.19
CA GLY A 133 -17.39 10.19 2.08
C GLY A 133 -16.37 10.89 1.18
N MET A 134 -16.62 12.15 0.79
CA MET A 134 -15.67 12.93 -0.02
C MET A 134 -14.32 13.13 0.69
N VAL A 135 -14.32 13.40 1.99
CA VAL A 135 -13.07 13.52 2.77
C VAL A 135 -12.27 12.22 2.70
N TRP A 136 -12.90 11.07 2.89
CA TRP A 136 -12.21 9.78 2.81
C TRP A 136 -11.68 9.48 1.42
N MET A 137 -12.43 9.82 0.36
CA MET A 137 -11.98 9.64 -1.03
C MET A 137 -10.81 10.58 -1.37
N THR A 138 -10.83 11.83 -0.86
CA THR A 138 -9.70 12.76 -1.00
C THR A 138 -8.45 12.24 -0.25
N LEU A 139 -8.61 11.75 0.98
CA LEU A 139 -7.53 11.13 1.73
C LEU A 139 -6.96 9.90 1.02
N ALA A 140 -7.79 9.13 0.33
CA ALA A 140 -7.33 8.00 -0.49
C ALA A 140 -6.35 8.45 -1.58
N LEU A 141 -6.63 9.54 -2.28
CA LEU A 141 -5.74 10.08 -3.31
C LEU A 141 -4.49 10.74 -2.72
N VAL A 142 -4.63 11.51 -1.64
CA VAL A 142 -3.50 12.22 -1.01
C VAL A 142 -2.54 11.24 -0.33
N ILE A 143 -3.07 10.33 0.50
CA ILE A 143 -2.25 9.35 1.22
C ILE A 143 -1.82 8.22 0.27
N GLY A 144 -2.76 7.59 -0.42
CA GLY A 144 -2.47 6.46 -1.31
C GLY A 144 -1.64 6.86 -2.52
N GLY A 145 -2.06 7.92 -3.23
CA GLY A 145 -1.36 8.43 -4.41
C GLY A 145 -0.13 9.25 -4.02
N GLY A 146 -0.28 10.27 -3.18
CA GLY A 146 0.80 11.19 -2.84
C GLY A 146 1.97 10.49 -2.16
N LEU A 147 1.75 9.83 -1.01
CA LEU A 147 2.82 9.10 -0.33
C LEU A 147 3.30 7.88 -1.13
N GLY A 148 2.39 7.24 -1.87
CA GLY A 148 2.76 6.15 -2.76
C GLY A 148 3.77 6.56 -3.83
N VAL A 149 3.57 7.70 -4.49
CA VAL A 149 4.49 8.25 -5.52
C VAL A 149 5.82 8.65 -4.89
N LEU A 150 5.82 9.22 -3.67
CA LEU A 150 7.06 9.53 -2.94
C LEU A 150 7.85 8.27 -2.55
N ALA A 151 7.20 7.10 -2.51
CA ALA A 151 7.87 5.81 -2.34
C ALA A 151 8.35 5.25 -3.69
N LYS A 152 7.46 5.23 -4.70
CA LYS A 152 7.77 4.78 -6.06
C LYS A 152 6.73 5.30 -7.05
N GLU A 153 7.17 5.68 -8.24
CA GLU A 153 6.35 6.29 -9.29
C GLU A 153 5.13 5.45 -9.72
N ASN A 154 5.19 4.14 -9.56
CA ASN A 154 4.11 3.23 -9.94
C ASN A 154 2.77 3.54 -9.25
N ALA A 155 2.79 4.21 -8.09
CA ALA A 155 1.58 4.61 -7.38
C ALA A 155 0.76 5.68 -8.14
N VAL A 156 1.32 6.33 -9.17
CA VAL A 156 0.59 7.25 -10.06
C VAL A 156 -0.60 6.56 -10.74
N LEU A 157 -0.59 5.24 -10.85
CA LEU A 157 -1.68 4.44 -11.41
C LEU A 157 -2.88 4.29 -10.47
N LEU A 158 -2.79 4.75 -9.20
CA LEU A 158 -3.90 4.63 -8.25
C LEU A 158 -5.21 5.25 -8.77
N PRO A 159 -5.27 6.47 -9.32
CA PRO A 159 -6.52 7.02 -9.85
C PRO A 159 -7.16 6.14 -10.92
N LEU A 160 -6.36 5.55 -11.81
CA LEU A 160 -6.84 4.63 -12.83
C LEU A 160 -7.41 3.35 -12.19
N LEU A 161 -6.74 2.79 -11.19
CA LEU A 161 -7.22 1.64 -10.44
C LEU A 161 -8.55 1.94 -9.73
N LEU A 162 -8.69 3.12 -9.11
CA LEU A 162 -9.92 3.56 -8.47
C LEU A 162 -11.06 3.75 -9.49
N LEU A 163 -10.77 4.27 -10.67
CA LEU A 163 -11.74 4.37 -11.76
C LEU A 163 -12.24 2.99 -12.21
N VAL A 164 -11.33 2.04 -12.40
CA VAL A 164 -11.70 0.64 -12.74
C VAL A 164 -12.58 0.04 -11.65
N LEU A 165 -12.24 0.24 -10.39
CA LEU A 165 -13.06 -0.22 -9.26
C LEU A 165 -14.46 0.41 -9.28
N GLU A 166 -14.57 1.71 -9.60
CA GLU A 166 -15.87 2.40 -9.70
C GLU A 166 -16.76 1.84 -10.81
N LEU A 167 -16.15 1.45 -11.93
CA LEU A 167 -16.88 0.87 -13.08
C LEU A 167 -17.31 -0.58 -12.84
N VAL A 168 -16.53 -1.35 -12.07
CA VAL A 168 -16.76 -2.79 -11.88
C VAL A 168 -17.60 -3.08 -10.64
N LEU A 169 -17.42 -2.32 -9.56
CA LEU A 169 -18.08 -2.63 -8.29
C LEU A 169 -19.54 -2.15 -8.29
N PRO A 170 -20.49 -3.03 -7.93
CA PRO A 170 -21.89 -2.64 -7.78
C PRO A 170 -22.04 -1.60 -6.67
N LYS A 171 -23.06 -0.74 -6.80
CA LYS A 171 -23.50 0.11 -5.69
C LYS A 171 -24.08 -0.80 -4.60
N VAL A 172 -23.72 -0.56 -3.35
CA VAL A 172 -24.34 -1.30 -2.23
C VAL A 172 -25.78 -0.86 -2.16
N GLN A 173 -26.70 -1.81 -2.38
CA GLN A 173 -28.12 -1.59 -2.05
C GLN A 173 -28.22 -1.67 -0.52
N LEU A 174 -28.58 -0.56 0.10
CA LEU A 174 -28.87 -0.43 1.53
C LEU A 174 -30.29 -0.87 1.83
#